data_9712cc316537015241bb123af77ed9fe
#
_entry.id   9712cc316537015241bb123af77ed9fe
#
_cell.length_a   1.000
_cell.length_b   1.000
_cell.length_c   1.000
_cell.angle_alpha   90.00
_cell.angle_beta   90.00
_cell.angle_gamma   90.00
#
_symmetry.space_group_name_H-M   'P 1'
#
loop_
_entity.id
_entity.type
_entity.pdbx_description
1 polymer ?
#
loop_
_entity_poly.entity_id
_entity_poly.type
_entity_poly.pdbx_seq_one_letter_code
_entity_poly.pdbx_strand_id
1 'polypeptide(L)'
;MAMKNKTKSWLSATLATLFFLWLGFLAYVDWAMHQPPEVFGHVMAHMPMPAYFLFPFETMWTDARKGTLNAGDQAPDFSVKNLDTKVPINLASLWAGKPVVLVFGSYT
;
A
#
# COMPACT_ATOMS: atom_id res chain seq x y z
N MET A 1 -49.52 7.11 0.69
CA MET A 1 -48.73 5.89 1.00
C MET A 1 -47.81 5.44 -0.11
N ALA A 2 -48.20 5.51 -1.39
CA ALA A 2 -47.33 5.10 -2.53
C ALA A 2 -46.06 5.96 -2.69
N MET A 3 -46.10 7.25 -2.39
CA MET A 3 -44.94 8.16 -2.46
C MET A 3 -43.86 7.86 -1.40
N LYS A 4 -44.27 7.47 -0.21
CA LYS A 4 -43.35 7.13 0.89
C LYS A 4 -42.53 5.88 0.62
N ASN A 5 -43.07 4.92 -0.11
CA ASN A 5 -42.37 3.70 -0.52
C ASN A 5 -41.37 3.96 -1.68
N LYS A 6 -41.75 4.81 -2.63
CA LYS A 6 -40.87 5.21 -3.74
C LYS A 6 -39.63 5.94 -3.22
N THR A 7 -39.80 6.88 -2.30
CA THR A 7 -38.69 7.64 -1.70
C THR A 7 -37.73 6.71 -0.94
N LYS A 8 -38.27 5.75 -0.17
CA LYS A 8 -37.44 4.74 0.51
C LYS A 8 -36.67 3.86 -0.47
N SER A 9 -37.29 3.45 -1.56
CA SER A 9 -36.65 2.64 -2.61
C SER A 9 -35.53 3.41 -3.31
N TRP A 10 -35.75 4.66 -3.62
CA TRP A 10 -34.72 5.52 -4.23
C TRP A 10 -33.53 5.76 -3.27
N LEU A 11 -33.81 6.03 -2.01
CA LEU A 11 -32.79 6.21 -1.00
C LEU A 11 -31.94 4.96 -0.83
N SER A 12 -32.59 3.78 -0.73
CA SER A 12 -31.84 2.51 -0.60
C SER A 12 -31.02 2.21 -1.85
N ALA A 13 -31.54 2.47 -3.03
CA ALA A 13 -30.78 2.29 -4.28
C ALA A 13 -29.57 3.23 -4.36
N THR A 14 -29.74 4.48 -3.97
CA THR A 14 -28.63 5.46 -3.94
C THR A 14 -27.56 5.04 -2.95
N LEU A 15 -27.95 4.66 -1.72
CA LEU A 15 -27.00 4.18 -0.71
C LEU A 15 -26.26 2.92 -1.15
N ALA A 16 -26.96 1.98 -1.78
CA ALA A 16 -26.32 0.78 -2.33
C ALA A 16 -25.32 1.12 -3.43
N THR A 17 -25.66 2.04 -4.33
CA THR A 17 -24.76 2.50 -5.39
C THR A 17 -23.51 3.16 -4.82
N LEU A 18 -23.68 4.06 -3.85
CA LEU A 18 -22.56 4.71 -3.18
C LEU A 18 -21.67 3.72 -2.44
N PHE A 19 -22.25 2.72 -1.80
CA PHE A 19 -21.51 1.66 -1.12
C PHE A 19 -20.68 0.82 -2.11
N PHE A 20 -21.24 0.42 -3.23
CA PHE A 20 -20.49 -0.31 -4.26
C PHE A 20 -19.39 0.53 -4.91
N LEU A 21 -19.63 1.81 -5.14
CA LEU A 21 -18.60 2.73 -5.63
C LEU A 21 -17.46 2.87 -4.62
N TRP A 22 -17.77 2.94 -3.34
CA TRP A 22 -16.77 2.97 -2.29
C TRP A 22 -15.96 1.67 -2.20
N LEU A 23 -16.60 0.51 -2.32
CA LEU A 23 -15.91 -0.78 -2.38
C LEU A 23 -14.97 -0.86 -3.59
N GLY A 24 -15.41 -0.40 -4.75
CA GLY A 24 -14.57 -0.33 -5.95
C GLY A 24 -13.36 0.60 -5.76
N PHE A 25 -13.56 1.72 -5.09
CA PHE A 25 -12.49 2.64 -4.72
C PHE A 25 -11.49 2.00 -3.76
N LEU A 26 -11.95 1.30 -2.71
CA LEU A 26 -11.07 0.57 -1.79
C LEU A 26 -10.27 -0.52 -2.53
N ALA A 27 -10.88 -1.25 -3.43
CA ALA A 27 -10.20 -2.26 -4.24
C ALA A 27 -9.12 -1.64 -5.14
N TYR A 28 -9.39 -0.50 -5.73
CA TYR A 28 -8.41 0.25 -6.53
C TYR A 28 -7.21 0.72 -5.70
N VAL A 29 -7.46 1.29 -4.52
CA VAL A 29 -6.41 1.73 -3.59
C VAL A 29 -5.58 0.55 -3.11
N ASP A 30 -6.22 -0.56 -2.76
CA ASP A 30 -5.53 -1.78 -2.35
C ASP A 30 -4.62 -2.31 -3.46
N TRP A 31 -5.11 -2.36 -4.69
CA TRP A 31 -4.30 -2.71 -5.85
C TRP A 31 -3.09 -1.77 -5.99
N ALA A 32 -3.29 -0.46 -5.88
CA ALA A 32 -2.21 0.52 -5.99
C ALA A 32 -1.15 0.35 -4.89
N MET A 33 -1.56 0.00 -3.68
CA MET A 33 -0.65 -0.23 -2.56
C MET A 33 0.25 -1.45 -2.74
N HIS A 34 -0.16 -2.41 -3.58
CA HIS A 34 0.64 -3.59 -3.92
C HIS A 34 1.55 -3.37 -5.14
N GLN A 35 1.45 -2.22 -5.78
CA GLN A 35 2.31 -1.89 -6.93
C GLN A 35 3.69 -1.37 -6.49
N PRO A 36 4.68 -1.33 -7.41
CA PRO A 36 5.97 -0.69 -7.14
C PRO A 36 5.81 0.76 -6.67
N PRO A 37 6.76 1.30 -5.88
CA PRO A 37 6.67 2.63 -5.30
C PRO A 37 6.39 3.75 -6.31
N GLU A 38 6.90 3.63 -7.53
CA GLU A 38 6.69 4.62 -8.60
C GLU A 38 5.21 4.69 -9.02
N VAL A 39 4.58 3.53 -9.19
CA VAL A 39 3.15 3.44 -9.57
C VAL A 39 2.28 3.92 -8.42
N PHE A 40 2.55 3.45 -7.22
CA PHE A 40 1.82 3.87 -6.03
C PHE A 40 1.94 5.39 -5.79
N GLY A 41 3.14 5.94 -5.88
CA GLY A 41 3.39 7.37 -5.74
C GLY A 41 2.64 8.20 -6.77
N HIS A 42 2.60 7.74 -8.02
CA HIS A 42 1.85 8.41 -9.08
C HIS A 42 0.33 8.42 -8.80
N VAL A 43 -0.23 7.30 -8.36
CA VAL A 43 -1.65 7.21 -7.99
C VAL A 43 -1.97 8.15 -6.82
N MET A 44 -1.15 8.14 -5.78
CA MET A 44 -1.36 8.99 -4.60
C MET A 44 -1.20 10.48 -4.92
N ALA A 45 -0.25 10.86 -5.78
CA ALA A 45 -0.03 12.26 -6.17
C ALA A 45 -1.23 12.87 -6.91
N HIS A 46 -2.02 12.05 -7.60
CA HIS A 46 -3.21 12.50 -8.33
C HIS A 46 -4.52 12.34 -7.53
N MET A 47 -4.43 11.81 -6.33
CA MET A 47 -5.62 11.60 -5.48
C MET A 47 -6.03 12.90 -4.82
N PRO A 48 -7.30 13.33 -4.95
CA PRO A 48 -7.78 14.54 -4.26
C PRO A 48 -7.79 14.35 -2.75
N MET A 49 -7.48 15.41 -2.02
CA MET A 49 -7.38 15.40 -0.55
C MET A 49 -8.58 14.76 0.16
N PRO A 50 -9.85 15.03 -0.21
CA PRO A 50 -10.99 14.41 0.45
C PRO A 50 -11.04 12.89 0.32
N ALA A 51 -10.45 12.33 -0.73
CA ALA A 51 -10.43 10.88 -0.95
C ALA A 51 -9.65 10.14 0.15
N TYR A 52 -8.64 10.77 0.75
CA TYR A 52 -7.87 10.17 1.84
C TYR A 52 -8.70 9.86 3.09
N PHE A 53 -9.83 10.52 3.27
CA PHE A 53 -10.74 10.24 4.38
C PHE A 53 -11.69 9.06 4.12
N LEU A 54 -11.71 8.55 2.89
CA LEU A 54 -12.61 7.48 2.49
C LEU A 54 -12.03 6.08 2.67
N PHE A 55 -10.78 5.96 3.05
CA PHE A 55 -10.13 4.67 3.28
C PHE A 55 -9.16 4.70 4.47
N PRO A 56 -9.00 3.56 5.18
CA PRO A 56 -8.06 3.45 6.31
C PRO A 56 -6.63 3.25 5.78
N PHE A 57 -5.96 4.35 5.43
CA PHE A 57 -4.64 4.34 4.80
C PHE A 57 -3.62 3.50 5.57
N GLU A 58 -3.45 3.77 6.85
CA GLU A 58 -2.43 3.12 7.67
C GLU A 58 -2.62 1.59 7.73
N THR A 59 -3.84 1.15 7.98
CA THR A 59 -4.17 -0.28 8.05
C THR A 59 -3.93 -0.97 6.70
N MET A 60 -4.42 -0.40 5.62
CA MET A 60 -4.26 -0.95 4.28
C MET A 60 -2.81 -0.96 3.84
N TRP A 61 -2.08 0.12 4.11
CA TRP A 61 -0.66 0.23 3.78
C TRP A 61 0.19 -0.78 4.54
N THR A 62 -0.01 -0.89 5.86
CA THR A 62 0.70 -1.85 6.70
C THR A 62 0.43 -3.28 6.23
N ASP A 63 -0.81 -3.60 5.92
CA ASP A 63 -1.19 -4.92 5.44
C ASP A 63 -0.55 -5.25 4.08
N ALA A 64 -0.56 -4.29 3.17
CA ALA A 64 0.05 -4.44 1.83
C ALA A 64 1.59 -4.60 1.87
N ARG A 65 2.25 -4.04 2.88
CA ARG A 65 3.72 -3.98 2.97
C ARG A 65 4.35 -4.87 4.03
N LYS A 66 3.57 -5.55 4.86
CA LYS A 66 4.10 -6.39 5.94
C LYS A 66 4.95 -7.57 5.46
N GLY A 67 4.80 -8.01 4.21
CA GLY A 67 5.52 -9.16 3.69
C GLY A 67 5.14 -10.48 4.36
N THR A 68 5.97 -11.50 4.15
CA THR A 68 5.74 -12.86 4.65
C THR A 68 6.85 -13.38 5.56
N LEU A 69 7.90 -12.59 5.80
CA LEU A 69 9.04 -12.98 6.62
C LEU A 69 8.72 -12.89 8.11
N ASN A 70 9.18 -13.90 8.85
CA ASN A 70 9.10 -13.96 10.29
C ASN A 70 10.50 -14.03 10.89
N ALA A 71 10.59 -13.75 12.19
CA ALA A 71 11.84 -13.93 12.92
C ALA A 71 12.29 -15.39 12.85
N GLY A 72 13.54 -15.62 12.48
CA GLY A 72 14.12 -16.95 12.26
C GLY A 72 14.12 -17.40 10.80
N ASP A 73 13.39 -16.73 9.92
CA ASP A 73 13.44 -17.02 8.49
C ASP A 73 14.75 -16.54 7.89
N GLN A 74 15.18 -17.21 6.82
CA GLN A 74 16.36 -16.76 6.08
C GLN A 74 16.07 -15.41 5.41
N ALA A 75 16.96 -14.43 5.62
CA ALA A 75 16.84 -13.14 4.98
C ALA A 75 16.97 -13.26 3.45
N PRO A 76 16.10 -12.59 2.67
CA PRO A 76 16.24 -12.55 1.22
C PRO A 76 17.51 -11.83 0.83
N ASP A 77 18.19 -12.36 -0.16
CA ASP A 77 19.38 -11.73 -0.72
C ASP A 77 19.01 -10.73 -1.80
N PHE A 78 19.71 -9.60 -1.83
CA PHE A 78 19.57 -8.60 -2.87
C PHE A 78 20.86 -7.80 -3.03
N SER A 79 21.02 -7.20 -4.20
CA SER A 79 22.16 -6.36 -4.53
C SER A 79 21.80 -4.89 -4.46
N VAL A 80 22.66 -4.11 -3.84
CA VAL A 80 22.57 -2.64 -3.78
C VAL A 80 23.88 -2.04 -4.29
N LYS A 81 23.82 -0.82 -4.78
CA LYS A 81 25.02 -0.07 -5.14
C LYS A 81 25.53 0.69 -3.94
N ASN A 82 26.82 0.58 -3.66
CA ASN A 82 27.46 1.45 -2.69
C ASN A 82 27.34 2.91 -3.17
N LEU A 83 26.99 3.79 -2.26
CA LEU A 83 26.73 5.19 -2.59
C LEU A 83 28.00 5.93 -3.07
N ASP A 84 29.14 5.63 -2.46
CA ASP A 84 30.41 6.31 -2.75
C ASP A 84 31.13 5.70 -3.94
N THR A 85 31.27 4.37 -3.96
CA THR A 85 32.06 3.66 -4.99
C THR A 85 31.24 3.25 -6.20
N LYS A 86 29.91 3.29 -6.13
CA LYS A 86 28.98 2.81 -7.16
C LYS A 86 29.11 1.31 -7.50
N VAL A 87 29.88 0.57 -6.72
CA VAL A 87 30.09 -0.87 -6.89
C VAL A 87 28.89 -1.62 -6.34
N PRO A 88 28.37 -2.65 -7.05
CA PRO A 88 27.34 -3.50 -6.53
C PRO A 88 27.82 -4.27 -5.30
N ILE A 89 27.01 -4.30 -4.26
CA ILE A 89 27.24 -5.11 -3.05
C ILE A 89 26.08 -6.09 -2.93
N ASN A 90 26.43 -7.37 -2.77
CA ASN A 90 25.46 -8.39 -2.45
C ASN A 90 25.31 -8.47 -0.92
N LEU A 91 24.09 -8.37 -0.40
CA LEU A 91 23.84 -8.37 1.03
C LEU A 91 24.22 -9.69 1.70
N ALA A 92 24.07 -10.83 1.02
CA ALA A 92 24.48 -12.11 1.58
C ALA A 92 25.97 -12.14 1.97
N SER A 93 26.81 -11.42 1.25
CA SER A 93 28.24 -11.31 1.57
C SER A 93 28.51 -10.58 2.89
N LEU A 94 27.60 -9.70 3.32
CA LEU A 94 27.78 -8.91 4.55
C LEU A 94 27.47 -9.70 5.81
N TRP A 95 26.49 -10.63 5.76
CA TRP A 95 26.12 -11.42 6.95
C TRP A 95 26.75 -12.82 7.02
N ALA A 96 27.62 -13.16 6.07
CA ALA A 96 28.26 -14.48 6.03
C ALA A 96 29.08 -14.81 7.29
N GLY A 97 29.57 -13.84 8.03
CA GLY A 97 30.39 -14.04 9.22
C GLY A 97 30.02 -13.20 10.43
N LYS A 98 29.01 -12.34 10.34
CA LYS A 98 28.60 -11.44 11.41
C LYS A 98 27.17 -10.96 11.24
N PRO A 99 26.48 -10.58 12.34
CA PRO A 99 25.16 -9.98 12.25
C PRO A 99 25.22 -8.62 11.53
N VAL A 100 24.16 -8.34 10.76
CA VAL A 100 23.97 -7.09 10.03
C VAL A 100 22.64 -6.47 10.42
N VAL A 101 22.63 -5.20 10.72
CA VAL A 101 21.43 -4.40 10.96
C VAL A 101 21.18 -3.54 9.73
N LEU A 102 20.01 -3.71 9.12
CA LEU A 102 19.56 -2.88 7.99
C LEU A 102 18.66 -1.78 8.51
N VAL A 103 18.98 -0.54 8.16
CA VAL A 103 18.15 0.62 8.45
C VAL A 103 17.62 1.18 7.14
N PHE A 104 16.29 1.26 7.05
CA PHE A 104 15.60 1.83 5.89
C PHE A 104 15.15 3.25 6.22
N GLY A 105 15.39 4.17 5.29
CA GLY A 105 15.03 5.55 5.48
C GLY A 105 14.95 6.31 4.15
N SER A 106 14.45 7.53 4.22
CA SER A 106 14.39 8.46 3.11
C SER A 106 15.08 9.76 3.49
N TYR A 107 15.73 10.39 2.53
CA TYR A 107 16.33 11.71 2.70
C TYR A 107 15.33 12.87 2.58
N THR A 108 14.06 12.56 2.38
CA THR A 108 13.00 13.58 2.26
C THR A 108 12.37 13.96 3.59
#